data_4457b77b5bf9c0aa4106f1605908e3a6
#
_entry.id   4457b77b5bf9c0aa4106f1605908e3a6
#
_cell.length_a   1.000
_cell.length_b   1.000
_cell.length_c   1.000
_cell.angle_alpha   90.00
_cell.angle_beta   90.00
_cell.angle_gamma   90.00
#
_symmetry.space_group_name_H-M   'P 1'
#
loop_
_entity.id
_entity.type
_entity.pdbx_description
1 polymer ?
#
loop_
_entity_poly.entity_id
_entity_poly.type
_entity_poly.pdbx_seq_one_letter_code
_entity_poly.pdbx_strand_id
1 'polypeptide(L)'
;MKIKIKHWISGSVLFEGDFSSLADALVAAVKGKTNLKGANLEGAYLYGANLKGAYLKGAYLEGAYLKGAYLEGANLEGANLKGAYLYGANLEGAYLKGAYLEGLPPIPKVKNIDSAILAAVKAEGAHLDMAGWHGCGTTHCRGGWAITLAGEAGRKLEEATSSELAAILIYQKSRPGKPLPDFYTTNAAAMADLEACAAQEAATK
;
A
#
# COMPACT_ATOMS: atom_id res chain seq x y z
N MET A 1 -12.24 22.81 -19.16
CA MET A 1 -11.40 23.92 -18.66
C MET A 1 -9.94 23.53 -18.69
N LYS A 2 -9.04 24.52 -18.92
CA LYS A 2 -7.61 24.23 -18.98
C LYS A 2 -7.07 23.88 -17.57
N ILE A 3 -6.65 22.63 -17.38
CA ILE A 3 -6.10 22.12 -16.13
C ILE A 3 -4.59 21.91 -16.31
N LYS A 4 -3.82 22.28 -15.28
CA LYS A 4 -2.36 22.11 -15.24
C LYS A 4 -1.96 21.34 -14.01
N ILE A 5 -1.23 20.24 -14.21
CA ILE A 5 -0.54 19.52 -13.14
C ILE A 5 0.87 20.11 -13.07
N LYS A 6 1.23 20.65 -11.91
CA LYS A 6 2.52 21.34 -11.71
C LYS A 6 3.40 20.57 -10.73
N HIS A 7 4.70 20.76 -10.86
CA HIS A 7 5.67 20.30 -9.87
C HIS A 7 5.58 21.17 -8.60
N TRP A 8 5.50 20.55 -7.41
CA TRP A 8 5.21 21.24 -6.15
C TRP A 8 6.30 22.20 -5.68
N ILE A 9 7.58 21.98 -6.04
CA ILE A 9 8.69 22.89 -5.70
C ILE A 9 8.89 23.94 -6.79
N SER A 10 9.09 23.50 -8.04
CA SER A 10 9.50 24.40 -9.13
C SER A 10 8.35 25.16 -9.78
N GLY A 11 7.10 24.72 -9.58
CA GLY A 11 5.93 25.25 -10.26
C GLY A 11 5.88 24.95 -11.77
N SER A 12 6.87 24.21 -12.31
CA SER A 12 6.89 23.83 -13.73
C SER A 12 5.68 22.96 -14.06
N VAL A 13 5.13 23.15 -15.27
CA VAL A 13 4.01 22.34 -15.76
C VAL A 13 4.51 20.97 -16.17
N LEU A 14 3.97 19.93 -15.55
CA LEU A 14 4.26 18.53 -15.86
C LEU A 14 3.29 17.98 -16.91
N PHE A 15 2.04 18.42 -16.85
CA PHE A 15 0.98 18.06 -17.79
C PHE A 15 -0.08 19.15 -17.86
N GLU A 16 -0.64 19.41 -19.04
CA GLU A 16 -1.76 20.33 -19.19
C GLU A 16 -2.70 19.90 -20.32
N GLY A 17 -3.95 20.29 -20.22
CA GLY A 17 -4.97 20.05 -21.25
C GLY A 17 -6.34 20.53 -20.81
N ASP A 18 -7.33 20.35 -21.68
CA ASP A 18 -8.72 20.67 -21.39
C ASP A 18 -9.44 19.43 -20.84
N PHE A 19 -9.81 19.50 -19.56
CA PHE A 19 -10.45 18.39 -18.82
C PHE A 19 -11.58 18.94 -17.94
N SER A 20 -12.49 18.03 -17.55
CA SER A 20 -13.59 18.35 -16.61
C SER A 20 -13.11 18.47 -15.17
N SER A 21 -12.08 17.70 -14.78
CA SER A 21 -11.55 17.66 -13.42
C SER A 21 -10.04 17.41 -13.40
N LEU A 22 -9.40 17.68 -12.26
CA LEU A 22 -8.00 17.33 -12.02
C LEU A 22 -7.79 15.82 -12.07
N ALA A 23 -8.78 15.02 -11.62
CA ALA A 23 -8.74 13.58 -11.71
C ALA A 23 -8.67 13.10 -13.16
N ASP A 24 -9.51 13.67 -14.06
CA ASP A 24 -9.49 13.32 -15.48
C ASP A 24 -8.16 13.69 -16.14
N ALA A 25 -7.63 14.87 -15.80
CA ALA A 25 -6.32 15.31 -16.28
C ALA A 25 -5.21 14.35 -15.81
N LEU A 26 -5.26 13.94 -14.54
CA LEU A 26 -4.27 13.02 -13.96
C LEU A 26 -4.37 11.63 -14.60
N VAL A 27 -5.57 11.08 -14.77
CA VAL A 27 -5.80 9.80 -15.45
C VAL A 27 -5.29 9.85 -16.89
N ALA A 28 -5.54 10.95 -17.61
CA ALA A 28 -5.02 11.14 -18.97
C ALA A 28 -3.48 11.21 -19.00
N ALA A 29 -2.88 11.91 -18.04
CA ALA A 29 -1.42 11.96 -17.90
C ALA A 29 -0.82 10.59 -17.63
N VAL A 30 -1.43 9.79 -16.74
CA VAL A 30 -1.02 8.42 -16.43
C VAL A 30 -1.15 7.52 -17.66
N LYS A 31 -2.27 7.58 -18.36
CA LYS A 31 -2.49 6.82 -19.62
C LYS A 31 -1.44 7.19 -20.68
N GLY A 32 -1.06 8.46 -20.75
CA GLY A 32 0.01 8.96 -21.63
C GLY A 32 1.43 8.66 -21.10
N LYS A 33 1.58 7.93 -20.00
CA LYS A 33 2.89 7.63 -19.34
C LYS A 33 3.70 8.86 -19.00
N THR A 34 3.03 9.97 -18.70
CA THR A 34 3.68 11.24 -18.30
C THR A 34 4.46 11.03 -17.00
N ASN A 35 5.67 11.56 -16.93
CA ASN A 35 6.44 11.60 -15.71
C ASN A 35 5.85 12.65 -14.74
N LEU A 36 5.17 12.17 -13.71
CA LEU A 36 4.52 12.99 -12.68
C LEU A 36 5.36 13.11 -11.40
N LYS A 37 6.67 12.90 -11.51
CA LYS A 37 7.59 13.06 -10.37
C LYS A 37 7.44 14.47 -9.78
N GLY A 38 7.20 14.52 -8.46
CA GLY A 38 7.00 15.77 -7.73
C GLY A 38 5.72 16.52 -8.11
N ALA A 39 4.71 15.86 -8.67
CA ALA A 39 3.43 16.51 -8.97
C ALA A 39 2.78 17.06 -7.70
N ASN A 40 2.24 18.27 -7.78
CA ASN A 40 1.41 18.83 -6.71
C ASN A 40 -0.03 18.35 -6.89
N LEU A 41 -0.44 17.49 -5.97
CA LEU A 41 -1.77 16.87 -5.90
C LEU A 41 -2.36 17.05 -4.49
N GLU A 42 -1.92 18.08 -3.76
CA GLU A 42 -2.41 18.43 -2.43
C GLU A 42 -3.93 18.60 -2.44
N GLY A 43 -4.62 17.90 -1.51
CA GLY A 43 -6.07 17.94 -1.39
C GLY A 43 -6.85 17.49 -2.62
N ALA A 44 -6.20 16.89 -3.61
CA ALA A 44 -6.83 16.49 -4.87
C ALA A 44 -7.96 15.49 -4.66
N TYR A 45 -9.11 15.72 -5.30
CA TYR A 45 -10.23 14.78 -5.30
C TYR A 45 -10.00 13.69 -6.35
N LEU A 46 -9.52 12.53 -5.92
CA LEU A 46 -9.10 11.39 -6.76
C LEU A 46 -9.88 10.11 -6.47
N TYR A 47 -11.14 10.25 -6.02
CA TYR A 47 -12.02 9.10 -5.73
C TYR A 47 -12.11 8.15 -6.93
N GLY A 48 -11.76 6.88 -6.72
CA GLY A 48 -11.85 5.84 -7.74
C GLY A 48 -10.98 6.09 -8.98
N ALA A 49 -10.06 7.06 -8.95
CA ALA A 49 -9.22 7.38 -10.10
C ALA A 49 -8.32 6.21 -10.49
N ASN A 50 -8.21 5.94 -11.80
CA ASN A 50 -7.30 4.91 -12.31
C ASN A 50 -5.90 5.50 -12.48
N LEU A 51 -5.02 5.21 -11.53
CA LEU A 51 -3.63 5.66 -11.44
C LEU A 51 -2.64 4.49 -11.53
N LYS A 52 -3.06 3.36 -12.13
CA LYS A 52 -2.22 2.16 -12.29
C LYS A 52 -0.91 2.48 -13.00
N GLY A 53 0.21 2.07 -12.40
CA GLY A 53 1.54 2.29 -12.92
C GLY A 53 1.97 3.76 -12.99
N ALA A 54 1.29 4.67 -12.30
CA ALA A 54 1.62 6.10 -12.32
C ALA A 54 3.03 6.39 -11.78
N TYR A 55 3.78 7.29 -12.43
CA TYR A 55 5.10 7.75 -11.98
C TYR A 55 4.95 8.95 -11.02
N LEU A 56 4.63 8.67 -9.76
CA LEU A 56 4.35 9.67 -8.72
C LEU A 56 5.48 9.80 -7.68
N LYS A 57 6.71 9.42 -8.04
CA LYS A 57 7.87 9.55 -7.13
C LYS A 57 7.99 10.97 -6.58
N GLY A 58 8.02 11.12 -5.24
CA GLY A 58 8.11 12.41 -4.57
C GLY A 58 6.92 13.35 -4.81
N ALA A 59 5.79 12.87 -5.30
CA ALA A 59 4.59 13.68 -5.48
C ALA A 59 4.04 14.16 -4.12
N TYR A 60 3.42 15.33 -4.13
CA TYR A 60 2.80 15.93 -2.95
C TYR A 60 1.30 15.63 -2.96
N LEU A 61 0.89 14.65 -2.17
CA LEU A 61 -0.46 14.10 -2.08
C LEU A 61 -1.07 14.36 -0.69
N GLU A 62 -0.53 15.34 0.05
CA GLU A 62 -1.03 15.66 1.39
C GLU A 62 -2.52 15.97 1.35
N GLY A 63 -3.31 15.29 2.21
CA GLY A 63 -4.76 15.45 2.28
C GLY A 63 -5.53 15.02 1.02
N ALA A 64 -4.91 14.37 0.05
CA ALA A 64 -5.60 13.93 -1.16
C ALA A 64 -6.66 12.86 -0.85
N TYR A 65 -7.79 12.93 -1.56
CA TYR A 65 -8.91 11.99 -1.43
C TYR A 65 -8.75 10.84 -2.42
N LEU A 66 -8.09 9.78 -1.99
CA LEU A 66 -7.75 8.59 -2.79
C LEU A 66 -8.66 7.38 -2.51
N LYS A 67 -9.80 7.59 -1.83
CA LYS A 67 -10.75 6.50 -1.53
C LYS A 67 -11.10 5.71 -2.79
N GLY A 68 -10.86 4.38 -2.77
CA GLY A 68 -11.15 3.48 -3.88
C GLY A 68 -10.30 3.72 -5.14
N ALA A 69 -9.25 4.53 -5.10
CA ALA A 69 -8.37 4.74 -6.24
C ALA A 69 -7.56 3.47 -6.58
N TYR A 70 -7.28 3.28 -7.88
CA TYR A 70 -6.48 2.17 -8.38
C TYR A 70 -5.03 2.65 -8.55
N LEU A 71 -4.12 2.18 -7.70
CA LEU A 71 -2.70 2.57 -7.64
C LEU A 71 -1.76 1.38 -7.88
N GLU A 72 -2.27 0.30 -8.46
CA GLU A 72 -1.49 -0.92 -8.71
C GLU A 72 -0.21 -0.59 -9.50
N GLY A 73 0.92 -1.03 -8.97
CA GLY A 73 2.24 -0.80 -9.55
C GLY A 73 2.67 0.67 -9.64
N ALA A 74 1.95 1.60 -9.01
CA ALA A 74 2.34 3.01 -9.02
C ALA A 74 3.64 3.23 -8.24
N ASN A 75 4.52 4.10 -8.76
CA ASN A 75 5.71 4.52 -8.05
C ASN A 75 5.42 5.73 -7.17
N LEU A 76 5.27 5.49 -5.88
CA LEU A 76 5.05 6.48 -4.82
C LEU A 76 6.29 6.67 -3.92
N GLU A 77 7.48 6.27 -4.41
CA GLU A 77 8.73 6.42 -3.64
C GLU A 77 8.92 7.87 -3.19
N GLY A 78 9.06 8.07 -1.88
CA GLY A 78 9.22 9.40 -1.27
C GLY A 78 8.03 10.35 -1.44
N ALA A 79 6.86 9.89 -1.87
CA ALA A 79 5.67 10.73 -1.97
C ALA A 79 5.18 11.17 -0.58
N ASN A 80 4.67 12.39 -0.46
CA ASN A 80 4.01 12.87 0.75
C ASN A 80 2.52 12.51 0.70
N LEU A 81 2.12 11.51 1.49
CA LEU A 81 0.74 11.03 1.64
C LEU A 81 0.16 11.42 3.02
N LYS A 82 0.75 12.43 3.69
CA LYS A 82 0.27 12.90 4.99
C LYS A 82 -1.21 13.24 4.93
N GLY A 83 -2.02 12.61 5.81
CA GLY A 83 -3.46 12.85 5.88
C GLY A 83 -4.25 12.48 4.63
N ALA A 84 -3.67 11.75 3.67
CA ALA A 84 -4.41 11.28 2.50
C ALA A 84 -5.44 10.21 2.90
N TYR A 85 -6.62 10.28 2.27
CA TYR A 85 -7.73 9.35 2.51
C TYR A 85 -7.60 8.14 1.57
N LEU A 86 -7.02 7.04 2.08
CA LEU A 86 -6.67 5.84 1.30
C LEU A 86 -7.67 4.67 1.45
N TYR A 87 -8.80 4.88 2.13
CA TYR A 87 -9.78 3.82 2.36
C TYR A 87 -10.19 3.11 1.06
N GLY A 88 -9.98 1.78 0.99
CA GLY A 88 -10.31 0.98 -0.19
C GLY A 88 -9.47 1.30 -1.43
N ALA A 89 -8.39 2.06 -1.33
CA ALA A 89 -7.45 2.23 -2.43
C ALA A 89 -6.68 0.93 -2.68
N ASN A 90 -6.57 0.53 -3.96
CA ASN A 90 -5.77 -0.62 -4.35
C ASN A 90 -4.32 -0.18 -4.62
N LEU A 91 -3.39 -0.61 -3.77
CA LEU A 91 -1.95 -0.31 -3.87
C LEU A 91 -1.12 -1.55 -4.23
N GLU A 92 -1.74 -2.55 -4.86
CA GLU A 92 -1.04 -3.78 -5.28
C GLU A 92 0.24 -3.46 -6.04
N GLY A 93 1.38 -4.00 -5.56
CA GLY A 93 2.67 -3.76 -6.18
C GLY A 93 3.14 -2.30 -6.18
N ALA A 94 2.48 -1.38 -5.49
CA ALA A 94 2.89 0.01 -5.42
C ALA A 94 4.22 0.19 -4.67
N TYR A 95 5.07 1.08 -5.16
CA TYR A 95 6.37 1.38 -4.57
C TYR A 95 6.24 2.51 -3.55
N LEU A 96 6.21 2.16 -2.25
CA LEU A 96 6.00 3.09 -1.13
C LEU A 96 7.28 3.40 -0.33
N LYS A 97 8.47 3.03 -0.83
CA LYS A 97 9.74 3.25 -0.12
C LYS A 97 9.92 4.75 0.19
N GLY A 98 10.04 5.06 1.49
CA GLY A 98 10.24 6.44 1.95
C GLY A 98 9.01 7.35 1.75
N ALA A 99 7.84 6.81 1.42
CA ALA A 99 6.61 7.59 1.40
C ALA A 99 6.27 8.08 2.83
N TYR A 100 5.80 9.33 2.91
CA TYR A 100 5.44 9.95 4.18
C TYR A 100 3.94 9.77 4.43
N LEU A 101 3.62 9.01 5.48
CA LEU A 101 2.26 8.53 5.80
C LEU A 101 1.78 9.05 7.16
N GLU A 102 2.18 10.25 7.56
CA GLU A 102 1.72 10.87 8.80
C GLU A 102 0.20 11.10 8.77
N GLY A 103 -0.46 10.85 9.90
CA GLY A 103 -1.93 10.95 10.04
C GLY A 103 -2.63 9.60 10.00
N LEU A 104 -1.92 8.52 9.64
CA LEU A 104 -2.42 7.16 9.85
C LEU A 104 -2.31 6.77 11.33
N PRO A 105 -3.13 5.82 11.81
CA PRO A 105 -2.92 5.18 13.11
C PRO A 105 -1.47 4.67 13.24
N PRO A 106 -0.94 4.58 14.47
CA PRO A 106 0.41 4.05 14.70
C PRO A 106 0.57 2.68 14.04
N ILE A 107 1.55 2.54 13.13
CA ILE A 107 1.81 1.28 12.46
C ILE A 107 2.37 0.29 13.47
N PRO A 108 1.67 -0.83 13.75
CA PRO A 108 2.13 -1.82 14.71
C PRO A 108 3.33 -2.61 14.17
N LYS A 109 4.15 -3.12 15.09
CA LYS A 109 5.25 -4.02 14.79
C LYS A 109 4.96 -5.40 15.37
N VAL A 110 4.95 -6.42 14.53
CA VAL A 110 4.85 -7.83 14.94
C VAL A 110 6.26 -8.39 15.02
N LYS A 111 6.67 -8.85 16.21
CA LYS A 111 8.00 -9.44 16.42
C LYS A 111 8.08 -10.79 15.70
N ASN A 112 9.15 -11.01 14.92
CA ASN A 112 9.36 -12.23 14.14
C ASN A 112 8.10 -12.60 13.34
N ILE A 113 7.65 -11.68 12.51
CA ILE A 113 6.32 -11.73 11.86
C ILE A 113 6.11 -13.03 11.06
N ASP A 114 7.12 -13.51 10.35
CA ASP A 114 7.00 -14.73 9.54
C ASP A 114 6.88 -15.97 10.43
N SER A 115 7.66 -16.07 11.50
CA SER A 115 7.56 -17.14 12.49
C SER A 115 6.21 -17.11 13.23
N ALA A 116 5.72 -15.90 13.54
CA ALA A 116 4.42 -15.72 14.21
C ALA A 116 3.25 -16.13 13.30
N ILE A 117 3.28 -15.76 12.02
CA ILE A 117 2.28 -16.16 11.03
C ILE A 117 2.34 -17.69 10.82
N LEU A 118 3.54 -18.25 10.66
CA LEU A 118 3.71 -19.69 10.49
C LEU A 118 3.14 -20.50 11.66
N ALA A 119 3.36 -20.02 12.89
CA ALA A 119 2.78 -20.63 14.09
C ALA A 119 1.25 -20.52 14.09
N ALA A 120 0.70 -19.36 13.73
CA ALA A 120 -0.74 -19.15 13.67
C ALA A 120 -1.41 -20.04 12.60
N VAL A 121 -0.82 -20.16 11.41
CA VAL A 121 -1.34 -20.99 10.31
C VAL A 121 -1.30 -22.49 10.67
N LYS A 122 -0.31 -22.91 11.45
CA LYS A 122 -0.17 -24.33 11.90
C LYS A 122 -1.01 -24.66 13.14
N ALA A 123 -1.69 -23.68 13.74
CA ALA A 123 -2.58 -23.94 14.86
C ALA A 123 -3.83 -24.71 14.41
N GLU A 124 -4.45 -25.44 15.36
CA GLU A 124 -5.64 -26.24 15.08
C GLU A 124 -6.79 -25.38 14.55
N GLY A 125 -7.39 -25.78 13.42
CA GLY A 125 -8.49 -25.08 12.77
C GLY A 125 -8.08 -23.82 12.01
N ALA A 126 -6.79 -23.48 11.96
CA ALA A 126 -6.29 -22.34 11.19
C ALA A 126 -5.69 -22.78 9.85
N HIS A 127 -5.75 -21.94 8.84
CA HIS A 127 -5.08 -22.19 7.55
C HIS A 127 -4.78 -20.89 6.79
N LEU A 128 -3.87 -21.02 5.81
CA LEU A 128 -3.52 -19.95 4.89
C LEU A 128 -4.43 -20.05 3.66
N ASP A 129 -5.13 -18.96 3.34
CA ASP A 129 -5.91 -18.82 2.12
C ASP A 129 -5.50 -17.55 1.36
N MET A 130 -4.73 -17.71 0.30
CA MET A 130 -4.23 -16.59 -0.51
C MET A 130 -5.28 -16.03 -1.47
N ALA A 131 -6.44 -16.68 -1.63
CA ALA A 131 -7.53 -16.20 -2.45
C ALA A 131 -8.41 -15.15 -1.73
N GLY A 132 -8.38 -15.12 -0.39
CA GLY A 132 -9.15 -14.19 0.43
C GLY A 132 -8.26 -13.31 1.31
N TRP A 133 -8.50 -11.99 1.33
CA TRP A 133 -7.74 -11.06 2.19
C TRP A 133 -8.08 -11.19 3.67
N HIS A 134 -9.35 -11.23 3.99
CA HIS A 134 -9.85 -11.37 5.35
C HIS A 134 -11.08 -12.27 5.34
N GLY A 135 -10.88 -13.54 5.63
CA GLY A 135 -11.97 -14.50 5.79
C GLY A 135 -12.59 -14.42 7.19
N CYS A 136 -12.80 -15.56 7.81
CA CYS A 136 -13.21 -15.67 9.21
C CYS A 136 -11.98 -15.63 10.14
N GLY A 137 -12.20 -15.65 11.47
CA GLY A 137 -11.13 -15.53 12.48
C GLY A 137 -9.97 -16.52 12.40
N THR A 138 -10.07 -17.57 11.58
CA THR A 138 -9.05 -18.62 11.45
C THR A 138 -8.51 -18.82 10.04
N THR A 139 -9.06 -18.10 9.05
CA THR A 139 -8.68 -18.22 7.64
C THR A 139 -8.31 -16.87 7.07
N HIS A 140 -7.04 -16.68 6.76
CA HIS A 140 -6.53 -15.43 6.23
C HIS A 140 -5.44 -15.68 5.21
N CYS A 141 -5.29 -14.77 4.23
CA CYS A 141 -4.06 -14.67 3.47
C CYS A 141 -2.90 -14.23 4.39
N ARG A 142 -1.68 -14.26 3.88
CA ARG A 142 -0.50 -13.85 4.66
C ARG A 142 -0.61 -12.41 5.18
N GLY A 143 -1.20 -11.50 4.39
CA GLY A 143 -1.47 -10.13 4.80
C GLY A 143 -2.52 -10.03 5.91
N GLY A 144 -3.61 -10.78 5.79
CA GLY A 144 -4.65 -10.87 6.80
C GLY A 144 -4.12 -11.40 8.14
N TRP A 145 -3.25 -12.42 8.12
CA TRP A 145 -2.57 -12.89 9.34
C TRP A 145 -1.68 -11.82 9.97
N ALA A 146 -0.99 -11.00 9.16
CA ALA A 146 -0.19 -9.89 9.69
C ALA A 146 -1.05 -8.87 10.44
N ILE A 147 -2.22 -8.52 9.90
CA ILE A 147 -3.19 -7.61 10.53
C ILE A 147 -3.75 -8.23 11.80
N THR A 148 -4.16 -9.49 11.76
CA THR A 148 -4.72 -10.24 12.89
C THR A 148 -3.73 -10.30 14.05
N LEU A 149 -2.47 -10.63 13.80
CA LEU A 149 -1.42 -10.70 14.81
C LEU A 149 -1.02 -9.32 15.36
N ALA A 150 -1.27 -8.26 14.61
CA ALA A 150 -1.11 -6.89 15.07
C ALA A 150 -2.26 -6.41 15.97
N GLY A 151 -3.31 -7.23 16.15
CA GLY A 151 -4.43 -7.00 17.05
C GLY A 151 -5.21 -5.73 16.75
N GLU A 152 -5.68 -5.05 17.78
CA GLU A 152 -6.51 -3.83 17.67
C GLU A 152 -5.80 -2.71 16.87
N ALA A 153 -4.48 -2.58 16.97
CA ALA A 153 -3.73 -1.59 16.21
C ALA A 153 -3.71 -1.93 14.72
N GLY A 154 -3.62 -3.22 14.35
CA GLY A 154 -3.73 -3.70 12.98
C GLY A 154 -5.10 -3.41 12.39
N ARG A 155 -6.17 -3.70 13.13
CA ARG A 155 -7.55 -3.43 12.72
C ARG A 155 -7.81 -1.94 12.50
N LYS A 156 -7.35 -1.06 13.41
CA LYS A 156 -7.47 0.39 13.23
C LYS A 156 -6.73 0.90 12.00
N LEU A 157 -5.56 0.34 11.71
CA LEU A 157 -4.79 0.70 10.52
C LEU A 157 -5.53 0.25 9.25
N GLU A 158 -6.11 -0.94 9.25
CA GLU A 158 -6.91 -1.47 8.14
C GLU A 158 -8.14 -0.60 7.87
N GLU A 159 -8.87 -0.20 8.91
CA GLU A 159 -10.04 0.70 8.81
C GLU A 159 -9.67 2.09 8.27
N ALA A 160 -8.48 2.59 8.59
CA ALA A 160 -8.00 3.88 8.10
C ALA A 160 -7.45 3.82 6.66
N THR A 161 -7.13 2.63 6.16
CA THR A 161 -6.47 2.43 4.87
C THR A 161 -7.20 1.39 4.00
N SER A 162 -6.63 0.21 3.90
CA SER A 162 -7.18 -1.00 3.31
C SER A 162 -6.45 -2.20 3.92
N SER A 163 -7.02 -3.41 3.79
CA SER A 163 -6.36 -4.65 4.25
C SER A 163 -4.97 -4.79 3.65
N GLU A 164 -4.83 -4.48 2.36
CA GLU A 164 -3.58 -4.57 1.63
C GLU A 164 -2.54 -3.57 2.15
N LEU A 165 -2.89 -2.28 2.22
CA LEU A 165 -1.95 -1.25 2.69
C LEU A 165 -1.56 -1.49 4.15
N ALA A 166 -2.51 -1.86 5.01
CA ALA A 166 -2.23 -2.21 6.40
C ALA A 166 -1.21 -3.36 6.49
N ALA A 167 -1.41 -4.44 5.72
CA ALA A 167 -0.49 -5.57 5.68
C ALA A 167 0.91 -5.15 5.22
N ILE A 168 1.01 -4.38 4.12
CA ILE A 168 2.28 -3.85 3.61
C ILE A 168 3.03 -3.05 4.70
N LEU A 169 2.33 -2.12 5.34
CA LEU A 169 2.93 -1.25 6.37
C LEU A 169 3.38 -2.05 7.61
N ILE A 170 2.58 -3.02 8.05
CA ILE A 170 2.91 -3.90 9.17
C ILE A 170 4.16 -4.73 8.83
N TYR A 171 4.24 -5.30 7.62
CA TYR A 171 5.41 -6.05 7.17
C TYR A 171 6.66 -5.18 7.08
N GLN A 172 6.58 -4.01 6.46
CA GLN A 172 7.72 -3.07 6.36
C GLN A 172 8.24 -2.69 7.75
N LYS A 173 7.33 -2.41 8.69
CA LYS A 173 7.68 -2.06 10.07
C LYS A 173 8.28 -3.24 10.84
N SER A 174 7.80 -4.46 10.57
CA SER A 174 8.21 -5.68 11.26
C SER A 174 9.52 -6.26 10.72
N ARG A 175 9.80 -6.06 9.42
CA ARG A 175 10.96 -6.56 8.69
C ARG A 175 11.71 -5.44 7.95
N PRO A 176 12.29 -4.47 8.66
CA PRO A 176 12.95 -3.33 8.01
C PRO A 176 14.10 -3.80 7.11
N GLY A 177 14.15 -3.29 5.88
CA GLY A 177 15.19 -3.62 4.91
C GLY A 177 15.03 -4.98 4.20
N LYS A 178 14.00 -5.76 4.52
CA LYS A 178 13.69 -7.00 3.80
C LYS A 178 12.64 -6.73 2.71
N PRO A 179 12.66 -7.50 1.59
CA PRO A 179 11.61 -7.41 0.59
C PRO A 179 10.25 -7.80 1.18
N LEU A 180 9.20 -7.21 0.63
CA LEU A 180 7.83 -7.65 0.94
C LEU A 180 7.59 -9.05 0.39
N PRO A 181 6.77 -9.88 1.08
CA PRO A 181 6.30 -11.12 0.50
C PRO A 181 5.37 -10.85 -0.69
N ASP A 182 5.28 -11.82 -1.59
CA ASP A 182 4.23 -11.81 -2.61
C ASP A 182 2.88 -12.18 -1.96
N PHE A 183 2.01 -11.19 -1.83
CA PHE A 183 0.67 -11.37 -1.25
C PHE A 183 -0.35 -11.97 -2.24
N TYR A 184 0.02 -12.18 -3.51
CA TYR A 184 -0.87 -12.61 -4.59
C TYR A 184 -0.51 -13.99 -5.17
N THR A 185 0.41 -14.70 -4.53
CA THR A 185 0.86 -16.02 -4.94
C THR A 185 -0.10 -17.14 -4.49
N THR A 186 0.17 -18.39 -4.88
CA THR A 186 -0.62 -19.55 -4.46
C THR A 186 -0.37 -19.89 -2.99
N ASN A 187 -1.32 -20.61 -2.35
CA ASN A 187 -1.16 -21.08 -0.97
C ASN A 187 0.13 -21.89 -0.76
N ALA A 188 0.49 -22.76 -1.71
CA ALA A 188 1.70 -23.58 -1.63
C ALA A 188 2.97 -22.74 -1.70
N ALA A 189 3.05 -21.78 -2.63
CA ALA A 189 4.20 -20.91 -2.76
C ALA A 189 4.31 -19.95 -1.56
N ALA A 190 3.19 -19.44 -1.07
CA ALA A 190 3.17 -18.59 0.13
C ALA A 190 3.63 -19.34 1.39
N MET A 191 3.24 -20.59 1.55
CA MET A 191 3.71 -21.44 2.67
C MET A 191 5.21 -21.70 2.59
N ALA A 192 5.72 -22.06 1.40
CA ALA A 192 7.14 -22.33 1.21
C ALA A 192 8.00 -21.09 1.52
N ASP A 193 7.58 -19.90 1.03
CA ASP A 193 8.27 -18.64 1.32
C ASP A 193 8.17 -18.29 2.81
N LEU A 194 7.02 -18.49 3.44
CA LEU A 194 6.81 -18.25 4.86
C LEU A 194 7.71 -19.12 5.74
N GLU A 195 7.84 -20.40 5.42
CA GLU A 195 8.76 -21.32 6.10
C GLU A 195 10.23 -20.91 5.94
N ALA A 196 10.62 -20.52 4.74
CA ALA A 196 11.98 -20.04 4.48
C ALA A 196 12.29 -18.75 5.25
N CYS A 197 11.36 -17.78 5.26
CA CYS A 197 11.50 -16.54 6.01
C CYS A 197 11.55 -16.76 7.53
N ALA A 198 10.69 -17.63 8.06
CA ALA A 198 10.68 -17.98 9.48
C ALA A 198 11.99 -18.67 9.93
N ALA A 199 12.57 -19.53 9.07
CA ALA A 199 13.87 -20.14 9.32
C ALA A 199 14.99 -19.09 9.39
N GLN A 200 14.97 -18.07 8.51
CA GLN A 200 15.91 -16.95 8.54
C GLN A 200 15.77 -16.11 9.83
N GLU A 201 14.54 -15.87 10.31
CA GLU A 201 14.30 -15.15 11.57
C GLU A 201 14.86 -15.92 12.76
N ALA A 202 14.76 -17.26 12.75
CA ALA A 202 15.30 -18.11 13.81
C ALA A 202 16.83 -18.13 13.83
N ALA A 203 17.48 -18.03 12.66
CA ALA A 203 18.94 -18.02 12.53
C ALA A 203 19.59 -16.67 12.95
N THR A 204 18.79 -15.61 13.13
CA THR A 204 19.28 -14.25 13.45
C THR A 204 19.24 -13.95 14.95
N LYS A 205 18.89 -14.95 15.78
CA LYS A 205 18.91 -14.91 17.26
C LYS A 205 20.27 -15.34 17.80
#